data_d6439aa21c0d19b75d8d58dcbf38d1a7
#
_entry.id   d6439aa21c0d19b75d8d58dcbf38d1a7
#
_cell.length_a   1.000
_cell.length_b   1.000
_cell.length_c   1.000
_cell.angle_alpha   90.00
_cell.angle_beta   90.00
_cell.angle_gamma   90.00
#
_symmetry.space_group_name_H-M   'P 1'
#
loop_
_entity.id
_entity.type
_entity.pdbx_description
1 polymer ?
#
loop_
_entity_poly.entity_id
_entity_poly.type
_entity_poly.pdbx_seq_one_letter_code
_entity_poly.pdbx_strand_id
1 'polypeptide(L)'
;KLELAAPTNAPILIRGESGTGKELVARAIHWNSRRTEKPYVVVNCAAIPETLLESILFGHVKGAFTGAVIHKVGEFQKADGGTLFLDEVGELPVMLQAKVLRAVEQGEVQPLGSNEPPERVDVRLICATNRDLEAMAKVGQFRDDLFYRLSVMTLDLPPLRSYKDNLETLANVFLEQSASAHGK
;
A
#
# COMPACT_ATOMS: atom_id res chain seq x y z
N LYS A 1 8.91 -1.94 -17.53
CA LYS A 1 7.74 -2.37 -16.73
C LYS A 1 7.05 -1.18 -16.02
N LEU A 2 7.81 -0.25 -15.41
CA LEU A 2 7.27 0.95 -14.73
C LEU A 2 6.44 1.82 -15.69
N GLU A 3 6.97 2.11 -16.88
CA GLU A 3 6.31 2.92 -17.91
C GLU A 3 4.99 2.30 -18.40
N LEU A 4 4.90 0.97 -18.39
CA LEU A 4 3.67 0.24 -18.74
C LEU A 4 2.66 0.21 -17.59
N ALA A 5 3.16 0.18 -16.35
CA ALA A 5 2.33 0.10 -15.16
C ALA A 5 1.73 1.46 -14.76
N ALA A 6 2.49 2.54 -14.90
CA ALA A 6 2.10 3.87 -14.42
C ALA A 6 0.76 4.38 -15.00
N PRO A 7 0.46 4.29 -16.31
CA PRO A 7 -0.78 4.82 -16.87
C PRO A 7 -2.03 3.98 -16.61
N THR A 8 -1.88 2.77 -16.04
CA THR A 8 -3.02 1.87 -15.75
C THR A 8 -3.65 2.16 -14.39
N ASN A 9 -4.91 1.74 -14.19
CA ASN A 9 -5.55 1.72 -12.87
C ASN A 9 -5.45 0.34 -12.18
N ALA A 10 -4.76 -0.63 -12.80
CA ALA A 10 -4.62 -1.96 -12.24
C ALA A 10 -3.86 -1.92 -10.90
N PRO A 11 -4.22 -2.78 -9.94
CA PRO A 11 -3.43 -3.00 -8.75
C PRO A 11 -2.02 -3.46 -9.10
N ILE A 12 -1.04 -2.98 -8.32
CA ILE A 12 0.37 -3.32 -8.53
C ILE A 12 0.93 -3.89 -7.24
N LEU A 13 1.57 -5.06 -7.34
CA LEU A 13 2.30 -5.69 -6.25
C LEU A 13 3.82 -5.54 -6.48
N ILE A 14 4.48 -4.85 -5.57
CA ILE A 14 5.93 -4.67 -5.58
C ILE A 14 6.53 -5.67 -4.59
N ARG A 15 7.35 -6.60 -5.09
CA ARG A 15 8.04 -7.60 -4.27
C ARG A 15 9.52 -7.26 -4.18
N GLY A 16 10.11 -7.45 -3.02
CA GLY A 16 11.54 -7.26 -2.80
C GLY A 16 11.90 -7.26 -1.33
N GLU A 17 13.17 -7.55 -1.05
CA GLU A 17 13.70 -7.52 0.32
C GLU A 17 13.53 -6.15 0.98
N SER A 18 13.65 -6.10 2.30
CA SER A 18 13.66 -4.82 3.01
C SER A 18 14.82 -3.94 2.51
N GLY A 19 14.58 -2.65 2.34
CA GLY A 19 15.60 -1.69 1.87
C GLY A 19 15.82 -1.64 0.35
N THR A 20 15.07 -2.40 -0.48
CA THR A 20 15.21 -2.37 -1.95
C THR A 20 14.59 -1.14 -2.62
N GLY A 21 13.99 -0.22 -1.86
CA GLY A 21 13.38 1.00 -2.42
C GLY A 21 11.95 0.82 -2.92
N LYS A 22 11.19 -0.16 -2.39
CA LYS A 22 9.78 -0.41 -2.76
C LYS A 22 8.92 0.85 -2.71
N GLU A 23 9.08 1.67 -1.66
CA GLU A 23 8.34 2.93 -1.52
C GLU A 23 8.71 3.96 -2.60
N LEU A 24 9.99 4.08 -2.96
CA LEU A 24 10.43 4.98 -4.04
C LEU A 24 9.81 4.59 -5.38
N VAL A 25 9.75 3.29 -5.65
CA VAL A 25 9.11 2.75 -6.86
C VAL A 25 7.59 3.02 -6.84
N ALA A 26 6.91 2.83 -5.71
CA ALA A 26 5.49 3.13 -5.57
C ALA A 26 5.20 4.63 -5.81
N ARG A 27 6.01 5.52 -5.26
CA ARG A 27 5.92 6.97 -5.51
C ARG A 27 6.14 7.30 -6.99
N ALA A 28 7.17 6.72 -7.62
CA ALA A 28 7.45 6.92 -9.03
C ALA A 28 6.27 6.46 -9.92
N ILE A 29 5.61 5.35 -9.58
CA ILE A 29 4.41 4.88 -10.28
C ILE A 29 3.27 5.89 -10.16
N HIS A 30 3.02 6.43 -8.97
CA HIS A 30 1.98 7.42 -8.76
C HIS A 30 2.25 8.70 -9.55
N TRP A 31 3.45 9.28 -9.43
CA TRP A 31 3.79 10.53 -10.11
C TRP A 31 3.83 10.45 -11.63
N ASN A 32 4.04 9.27 -12.21
CA ASN A 32 3.97 9.03 -13.65
C ASN A 32 2.61 8.47 -14.09
N SER A 33 1.58 8.55 -13.24
CA SER A 33 0.24 8.06 -13.53
C SER A 33 -0.71 9.19 -13.94
N ARG A 34 -1.92 8.81 -14.34
CA ARG A 34 -3.03 9.77 -14.58
C ARG A 34 -3.56 10.41 -13.29
N ARG A 35 -3.06 9.98 -12.11
CA ARG A 35 -3.47 10.45 -10.77
C ARG A 35 -2.38 11.25 -10.08
N THR A 36 -1.40 11.78 -10.81
CA THR A 36 -0.22 12.50 -10.26
C THR A 36 -0.62 13.68 -9.36
N GLU A 37 -1.71 14.41 -9.70
CA GLU A 37 -2.23 15.55 -8.93
C GLU A 37 -3.28 15.13 -7.88
N LYS A 38 -3.49 13.84 -7.68
CA LYS A 38 -4.49 13.30 -6.76
C LYS A 38 -3.80 12.84 -5.45
N PRO A 39 -4.57 12.58 -4.38
CA PRO A 39 -4.00 12.10 -3.12
C PRO A 39 -3.11 10.87 -3.29
N TYR A 40 -1.96 10.88 -2.63
CA TYR A 40 -1.09 9.71 -2.45
C TYR A 40 -1.00 9.42 -0.96
N VAL A 41 -1.70 8.39 -0.53
CA VAL A 41 -1.80 7.98 0.87
C VAL A 41 -0.91 6.76 1.10
N VAL A 42 -0.12 6.77 2.17
CA VAL A 42 0.82 5.70 2.51
C VAL A 42 0.41 5.08 3.85
N VAL A 43 0.31 3.76 3.88
CA VAL A 43 0.09 2.99 5.11
C VAL A 43 1.12 1.87 5.18
N ASN A 44 1.94 1.87 6.22
CA ASN A 44 2.81 0.74 6.51
C ASN A 44 2.12 -0.19 7.50
N CYS A 45 1.71 -1.38 7.03
CA CYS A 45 0.93 -2.34 7.82
C CYS A 45 1.73 -2.93 8.99
N ALA A 46 3.07 -3.02 8.85
CA ALA A 46 3.93 -3.53 9.92
C ALA A 46 4.14 -2.52 11.06
N ALA A 47 4.01 -1.21 10.78
CA ALA A 47 4.25 -0.16 11.77
C ALA A 47 3.04 0.11 12.68
N ILE A 48 1.88 -0.46 12.37
CA ILE A 48 0.61 -0.19 13.05
C ILE A 48 0.20 -1.44 13.85
N PRO A 49 -0.12 -1.31 15.15
CA PRO A 49 -0.69 -2.41 15.91
C PRO A 49 -1.93 -2.98 15.22
N GLU A 50 -2.05 -4.31 15.19
CA GLU A 50 -3.15 -5.02 14.53
C GLU A 50 -4.53 -4.50 14.98
N THR A 51 -4.69 -4.22 16.27
CA THR A 51 -5.94 -3.71 16.87
C THR A 51 -6.35 -2.32 16.37
N LEU A 52 -5.43 -1.55 15.80
CA LEU A 52 -5.68 -0.21 15.28
C LEU A 52 -5.74 -0.17 13.74
N LEU A 53 -5.18 -1.17 13.08
CA LEU A 53 -5.01 -1.18 11.63
C LEU A 53 -6.35 -1.07 10.90
N GLU A 54 -7.38 -1.76 11.37
CA GLU A 54 -8.72 -1.69 10.80
C GLU A 54 -9.30 -0.27 10.88
N SER A 55 -9.22 0.35 12.05
CA SER A 55 -9.69 1.72 12.27
C SER A 55 -8.91 2.76 11.46
N ILE A 56 -7.63 2.50 11.19
CA ILE A 56 -6.81 3.37 10.33
C ILE A 56 -7.23 3.21 8.88
N LEU A 57 -7.30 1.99 8.37
CA LEU A 57 -7.61 1.74 6.97
C LEU A 57 -9.04 2.18 6.58
N PHE A 58 -10.04 1.83 7.40
CA PHE A 58 -11.46 2.00 7.07
C PHE A 58 -12.16 3.10 7.85
N GLY A 59 -11.50 3.70 8.86
CA GLY A 59 -12.13 4.66 9.75
C GLY A 59 -13.04 4.01 10.79
N HIS A 60 -13.65 4.84 11.63
CA HIS A 60 -14.63 4.39 12.62
C HIS A 60 -15.63 5.49 12.97
N VAL A 61 -16.83 5.11 13.36
CA VAL A 61 -17.79 6.03 13.96
C VAL A 61 -17.55 6.16 15.46
N LYS A 62 -18.00 7.25 16.05
CA LYS A 62 -17.97 7.43 17.52
C LYS A 62 -18.67 6.26 18.20
N GLY A 63 -18.02 5.67 19.21
CA GLY A 63 -18.56 4.54 19.98
C GLY A 63 -18.30 3.16 19.36
N ALA A 64 -17.59 3.05 18.24
CA ALA A 64 -17.31 1.78 17.58
C ALA A 64 -16.52 0.78 18.46
N PHE A 65 -15.70 1.29 19.36
CA PHE A 65 -14.92 0.51 20.33
C PHE A 65 -14.56 1.37 21.55
N THR A 66 -14.06 0.76 22.62
CA THR A 66 -13.59 1.49 23.82
C THR A 66 -12.45 2.44 23.44
N GLY A 67 -12.69 3.75 23.55
CA GLY A 67 -11.74 4.81 23.13
C GLY A 67 -12.08 5.48 21.80
N ALA A 68 -13.09 5.04 21.07
CA ALA A 68 -13.61 5.72 19.87
C ALA A 68 -14.47 6.93 20.24
N VAL A 69 -13.84 8.00 20.73
CA VAL A 69 -14.54 9.23 21.24
C VAL A 69 -15.00 10.16 20.12
N ILE A 70 -14.43 10.07 18.92
CA ILE A 70 -14.77 10.87 17.74
C ILE A 70 -14.97 9.98 16.52
N HIS A 71 -15.58 10.52 15.48
CA HIS A 71 -15.56 9.91 14.15
C HIS A 71 -14.18 10.10 13.51
N LYS A 72 -13.66 9.07 12.83
CA LYS A 72 -12.38 9.12 12.11
C LYS A 72 -12.55 8.60 10.69
N VAL A 73 -12.13 9.42 9.72
CA VAL A 73 -12.06 9.04 8.31
C VAL A 73 -10.91 8.06 8.09
N GLY A 74 -11.15 6.98 7.33
CA GLY A 74 -10.16 5.97 7.00
C GLY A 74 -9.22 6.37 5.88
N GLU A 75 -8.07 5.69 5.77
CA GLU A 75 -7.07 5.98 4.74
C GLU A 75 -7.57 5.63 3.33
N PHE A 76 -8.47 4.65 3.16
CA PHE A 76 -9.15 4.39 1.89
C PHE A 76 -9.98 5.58 1.42
N GLN A 77 -10.75 6.21 2.32
CA GLN A 77 -11.57 7.39 2.02
C GLN A 77 -10.70 8.61 1.69
N LYS A 78 -9.56 8.79 2.42
CA LYS A 78 -8.60 9.87 2.13
C LYS A 78 -7.91 9.71 0.79
N ALA A 79 -7.77 8.46 0.32
CA ALA A 79 -7.16 8.14 -0.97
C ALA A 79 -8.16 8.21 -2.14
N ASP A 80 -9.41 8.59 -1.89
CA ASP A 80 -10.45 8.62 -2.93
C ASP A 80 -10.06 9.50 -4.12
N GLY A 81 -10.26 9.01 -5.34
CA GLY A 81 -9.79 9.59 -6.59
C GLY A 81 -8.28 9.46 -6.82
N GLY A 82 -7.52 9.00 -5.83
CA GLY A 82 -6.05 8.96 -5.81
C GLY A 82 -5.45 7.55 -5.77
N THR A 83 -4.37 7.42 -5.01
CA THR A 83 -3.60 6.18 -4.85
C THR A 83 -3.39 5.88 -3.36
N LEU A 84 -3.68 4.65 -2.96
CA LEU A 84 -3.29 4.11 -1.65
C LEU A 84 -2.11 3.16 -1.83
N PHE A 85 -1.02 3.44 -1.13
CA PHE A 85 0.14 2.55 -1.04
C PHE A 85 0.11 1.80 0.29
N LEU A 86 -0.05 0.47 0.21
CA LEU A 86 0.04 -0.44 1.36
C LEU A 86 1.42 -1.08 1.39
N ASP A 87 2.29 -0.58 2.27
CA ASP A 87 3.58 -1.20 2.49
C ASP A 87 3.46 -2.37 3.48
N GLU A 88 4.25 -3.41 3.24
CA GLU A 88 4.26 -4.68 3.98
C GLU A 88 2.86 -5.30 4.09
N VAL A 89 2.17 -5.43 2.95
CA VAL A 89 0.80 -5.95 2.86
C VAL A 89 0.65 -7.38 3.38
N GLY A 90 1.74 -8.15 3.41
CA GLY A 90 1.80 -9.48 4.03
C GLY A 90 1.61 -9.50 5.56
N GLU A 91 1.65 -8.33 6.21
CA GLU A 91 1.35 -8.18 7.64
C GLU A 91 -0.14 -7.93 7.93
N LEU A 92 -0.98 -7.85 6.90
CA LEU A 92 -2.43 -7.70 7.09
C LEU A 92 -3.02 -8.91 7.81
N PRO A 93 -3.70 -8.71 8.96
CA PRO A 93 -4.46 -9.75 9.61
C PRO A 93 -5.49 -10.37 8.66
N VAL A 94 -5.67 -11.70 8.72
CA VAL A 94 -6.57 -12.44 7.81
C VAL A 94 -8.00 -11.87 7.83
N MET A 95 -8.48 -11.41 8.99
CA MET A 95 -9.80 -10.77 9.11
C MET A 95 -9.92 -9.49 8.29
N LEU A 96 -8.84 -8.71 8.17
CA LEU A 96 -8.84 -7.45 7.41
C LEU A 96 -8.68 -7.67 5.91
N GLN A 97 -8.08 -8.78 5.51
CA GLN A 97 -7.89 -9.11 4.10
C GLN A 97 -9.21 -9.17 3.33
N ALA A 98 -10.30 -9.67 3.96
CA ALA A 98 -11.62 -9.70 3.34
C ALA A 98 -12.18 -8.28 3.10
N LYS A 99 -11.93 -7.35 4.02
CA LYS A 99 -12.36 -5.95 3.86
C LYS A 99 -11.55 -5.22 2.80
N VAL A 100 -10.24 -5.47 2.76
CA VAL A 100 -9.36 -4.94 1.70
C VAL A 100 -9.80 -5.47 0.33
N LEU A 101 -10.10 -6.77 0.21
CA LEU A 101 -10.62 -7.35 -1.02
C LEU A 101 -11.88 -6.63 -1.50
N ARG A 102 -12.86 -6.42 -0.60
CA ARG A 102 -14.10 -5.70 -0.93
C ARG A 102 -13.83 -4.27 -1.42
N ALA A 103 -12.92 -3.56 -0.76
CA ALA A 103 -12.52 -2.21 -1.17
C ALA A 103 -11.87 -2.20 -2.57
N VAL A 104 -11.05 -3.23 -2.89
CA VAL A 104 -10.34 -3.32 -4.18
C VAL A 104 -11.26 -3.79 -5.32
N GLU A 105 -12.23 -4.67 -5.04
CA GLU A 105 -13.11 -5.23 -6.07
C GLU A 105 -14.34 -4.38 -6.35
N GLN A 106 -14.96 -3.89 -5.29
CA GLN A 106 -16.25 -3.21 -5.35
C GLN A 106 -16.12 -1.70 -5.17
N GLY A 107 -14.94 -1.22 -4.73
CA GLY A 107 -14.75 0.17 -4.36
C GLY A 107 -15.57 0.54 -3.11
N GLU A 108 -15.90 -0.43 -2.25
CA GLU A 108 -16.75 -0.21 -1.09
C GLU A 108 -15.96 -0.29 0.21
N VAL A 109 -16.10 0.74 1.03
CA VAL A 109 -15.50 0.84 2.37
C VAL A 109 -16.58 1.12 3.40
N GLN A 110 -16.45 0.49 4.58
CA GLN A 110 -17.37 0.69 5.68
C GLN A 110 -16.61 0.98 6.97
N PRO A 111 -16.81 2.14 7.59
CA PRO A 111 -16.21 2.46 8.88
C PRO A 111 -16.64 1.48 9.98
N LEU A 112 -15.74 1.21 10.94
CA LEU A 112 -16.04 0.35 12.08
C LEU A 112 -17.22 0.92 12.87
N GLY A 113 -18.14 0.03 13.25
CA GLY A 113 -19.32 0.38 14.02
C GLY A 113 -20.39 1.15 13.25
N SER A 114 -20.20 1.40 11.95
CA SER A 114 -21.22 2.02 11.12
C SER A 114 -22.30 1.03 10.73
N ASN A 115 -23.58 1.46 10.86
CA ASN A 115 -24.74 0.76 10.33
C ASN A 115 -25.22 1.36 8.99
N GLU A 116 -24.53 2.41 8.51
CA GLU A 116 -24.81 3.02 7.22
C GLU A 116 -24.36 2.12 6.07
N PRO A 117 -24.94 2.24 4.87
CA PRO A 117 -24.43 1.55 3.69
C PRO A 117 -22.94 1.85 3.46
N PRO A 118 -22.19 0.91 2.86
CA PRO A 118 -20.80 1.16 2.50
C PRO A 118 -20.66 2.39 1.61
N GLU A 119 -19.62 3.17 1.86
CA GLU A 119 -19.25 4.30 1.01
C GLU A 119 -18.48 3.79 -0.22
N ARG A 120 -18.69 4.45 -1.36
CA ARG A 120 -17.93 4.12 -2.58
C ARG A 120 -16.72 5.02 -2.70
N VAL A 121 -15.58 4.40 -3.05
CA VAL A 121 -14.30 5.07 -3.28
C VAL A 121 -13.66 4.56 -4.57
N ASP A 122 -12.98 5.45 -5.30
CA ASP A 122 -12.18 5.11 -6.48
C ASP A 122 -10.69 5.19 -6.14
N VAL A 123 -10.13 4.13 -5.59
CA VAL A 123 -8.75 4.10 -5.14
C VAL A 123 -7.91 3.17 -6.02
N ARG A 124 -6.83 3.71 -6.59
CA ARG A 124 -5.78 2.90 -7.18
C ARG A 124 -4.92 2.31 -6.07
N LEU A 125 -4.75 0.98 -6.06
CA LEU A 125 -3.96 0.30 -5.03
C LEU A 125 -2.56 -0.06 -5.56
N ILE A 126 -1.53 0.30 -4.78
CA ILE A 126 -0.16 -0.19 -4.93
C ILE A 126 0.18 -0.88 -3.62
N CYS A 127 0.69 -2.10 -3.68
CA CYS A 127 1.10 -2.88 -2.50
C CYS A 127 2.57 -3.21 -2.57
N ALA A 128 3.21 -3.31 -1.42
CA ALA A 128 4.58 -3.81 -1.32
C ALA A 128 4.69 -4.88 -0.24
N THR A 129 5.61 -5.82 -0.44
CA THR A 129 5.92 -6.85 0.55
C THR A 129 7.30 -7.46 0.32
N ASN A 130 7.92 -7.92 1.41
CA ASN A 130 9.09 -8.78 1.40
C ASN A 130 8.73 -10.27 1.58
N ARG A 131 7.44 -10.57 1.87
CA ARG A 131 6.95 -11.94 2.09
C ARG A 131 6.49 -12.59 0.79
N ASP A 132 6.56 -13.90 0.76
CA ASP A 132 5.97 -14.73 -0.31
C ASP A 132 4.47 -14.92 -0.02
N LEU A 133 3.64 -14.03 -0.60
CA LEU A 133 2.19 -14.08 -0.40
C LEU A 133 1.57 -15.37 -0.99
N GLU A 134 2.16 -15.95 -2.04
CA GLU A 134 1.68 -17.21 -2.61
C GLU A 134 1.91 -18.37 -1.65
N ALA A 135 3.08 -18.45 -1.01
CA ALA A 135 3.35 -19.43 0.02
C ALA A 135 2.44 -19.23 1.25
N MET A 136 2.22 -17.98 1.66
CA MET A 136 1.30 -17.65 2.75
C MET A 136 -0.14 -18.05 2.45
N ALA A 137 -0.59 -17.92 1.20
CA ALA A 137 -1.92 -18.31 0.78
C ALA A 137 -2.10 -19.84 0.89
N LYS A 138 -1.11 -20.62 0.46
CA LYS A 138 -1.12 -22.09 0.57
C LYS A 138 -1.27 -22.61 2.01
N VAL A 139 -0.84 -21.82 3.02
CA VAL A 139 -0.96 -22.20 4.44
C VAL A 139 -2.06 -21.42 5.18
N GLY A 140 -2.92 -20.70 4.46
CA GLY A 140 -4.08 -20.00 5.02
C GLY A 140 -3.74 -18.70 5.79
N GLN A 141 -2.51 -18.19 5.68
CA GLN A 141 -2.08 -16.92 6.29
C GLN A 141 -2.40 -15.70 5.42
N PHE A 142 -2.67 -15.94 4.15
CA PHE A 142 -3.15 -14.93 3.21
C PHE A 142 -4.29 -15.52 2.38
N ARG A 143 -5.26 -14.70 1.95
CA ARG A 143 -6.38 -15.17 1.13
C ARG A 143 -5.94 -15.27 -0.32
N ASP A 144 -6.25 -16.39 -0.98
CA ASP A 144 -5.95 -16.60 -2.40
C ASP A 144 -6.63 -15.56 -3.29
N ASP A 145 -7.91 -15.25 -3.01
CA ASP A 145 -8.67 -14.28 -3.78
C ASP A 145 -8.04 -12.87 -3.73
N LEU A 146 -7.63 -12.42 -2.55
CA LEU A 146 -6.92 -11.15 -2.40
C LEU A 146 -5.56 -11.18 -3.10
N PHE A 147 -4.79 -12.26 -2.96
CA PHE A 147 -3.50 -12.39 -3.63
C PHE A 147 -3.62 -12.20 -5.15
N TYR A 148 -4.57 -12.90 -5.80
CA TYR A 148 -4.77 -12.76 -7.25
C TYR A 148 -5.25 -11.35 -7.63
N ARG A 149 -6.05 -10.71 -6.77
CA ARG A 149 -6.53 -9.34 -7.02
C ARG A 149 -5.43 -8.30 -6.89
N LEU A 150 -4.48 -8.47 -5.97
CA LEU A 150 -3.32 -7.58 -5.78
C LEU A 150 -2.22 -7.82 -6.81
N SER A 151 -2.05 -9.04 -7.31
CA SER A 151 -0.95 -9.46 -8.19
C SER A 151 -1.24 -9.31 -9.68
N VAL A 152 -2.21 -8.46 -10.08
CA VAL A 152 -2.52 -8.20 -11.50
C VAL A 152 -1.29 -7.73 -12.27
N MET A 153 -0.50 -6.86 -11.66
CA MET A 153 0.84 -6.49 -12.15
C MET A 153 1.85 -6.66 -11.03
N THR A 154 2.88 -7.47 -11.26
CA THR A 154 3.93 -7.70 -10.28
C THR A 154 5.26 -7.11 -10.75
N LEU A 155 5.90 -6.36 -9.84
CA LEU A 155 7.23 -5.80 -10.00
C LEU A 155 8.17 -6.40 -8.96
N ASP A 156 9.12 -7.19 -9.41
CA ASP A 156 10.15 -7.77 -8.55
C ASP A 156 11.36 -6.83 -8.51
N LEU A 157 11.69 -6.34 -7.32
CA LEU A 157 12.87 -5.52 -7.08
C LEU A 157 13.99 -6.41 -6.55
N PRO A 158 15.05 -6.61 -7.33
CA PRO A 158 16.18 -7.41 -6.88
C PRO A 158 16.95 -6.68 -5.78
N PRO A 159 17.59 -7.43 -4.88
CA PRO A 159 18.35 -6.85 -3.78
C PRO A 159 19.60 -6.11 -4.31
N LEU A 160 20.08 -5.14 -3.52
CA LEU A 160 21.21 -4.27 -3.88
C LEU A 160 22.48 -5.06 -4.30
N ARG A 161 22.71 -6.22 -3.69
CA ARG A 161 23.84 -7.12 -4.05
C ARG A 161 23.81 -7.63 -5.49
N SER A 162 22.66 -7.56 -6.16
CA SER A 162 22.48 -7.92 -7.57
C SER A 162 22.84 -6.80 -8.55
N TYR A 163 23.10 -5.58 -8.04
CA TYR A 163 23.39 -4.37 -8.83
C TYR A 163 24.75 -3.78 -8.50
N LYS A 164 25.79 -4.62 -8.43
CA LYS A 164 27.12 -4.14 -8.05
C LYS A 164 27.63 -3.01 -8.95
N ASP A 165 27.31 -3.05 -10.23
CA ASP A 165 27.72 -2.04 -11.22
C ASP A 165 27.04 -0.68 -11.04
N ASN A 166 25.92 -0.61 -10.31
CA ASN A 166 25.17 0.61 -10.06
C ASN A 166 25.38 1.21 -8.66
N LEU A 167 26.22 0.59 -7.83
CA LEU A 167 26.46 1.05 -6.45
C LEU A 167 27.03 2.46 -6.40
N GLU A 168 27.95 2.79 -7.30
CA GLU A 168 28.55 4.11 -7.38
C GLU A 168 27.53 5.19 -7.75
N THR A 169 26.66 4.89 -8.71
CA THR A 169 25.55 5.79 -9.11
C THR A 169 24.60 6.04 -7.96
N LEU A 170 24.21 4.98 -7.23
CA LEU A 170 23.34 5.08 -6.06
C LEU A 170 24.00 5.88 -4.93
N ALA A 171 25.28 5.64 -4.65
CA ALA A 171 26.03 6.37 -3.64
C ALA A 171 26.08 7.87 -3.97
N ASN A 172 26.33 8.24 -5.22
CA ASN A 172 26.35 9.63 -5.66
C ASN A 172 24.97 10.30 -5.51
N VAL A 173 23.88 9.63 -5.88
CA VAL A 173 22.51 10.16 -5.67
C VAL A 173 22.23 10.42 -4.19
N PHE A 174 22.59 9.51 -3.29
CA PHE A 174 22.42 9.71 -1.85
C PHE A 174 23.31 10.82 -1.29
N LEU A 175 24.54 10.96 -1.79
CA LEU A 175 25.43 12.05 -1.40
C LEU A 175 24.87 13.41 -1.82
N GLU A 176 24.35 13.55 -3.04
CA GLU A 176 23.73 14.76 -3.55
C GLU A 176 22.47 15.13 -2.75
N GLN A 177 21.61 14.15 -2.44
CA GLN A 177 20.44 14.37 -1.61
C GLN A 177 20.82 14.81 -0.19
N SER A 178 21.83 14.18 0.41
CA SER A 178 22.34 14.54 1.73
C SER A 178 22.99 15.92 1.74
N ALA A 179 23.78 16.26 0.73
CA ALA A 179 24.40 17.57 0.59
C ALA A 179 23.35 18.67 0.47
N SER A 180 22.34 18.48 -0.37
CA SER A 180 21.22 19.41 -0.55
C SER A 180 20.42 19.61 0.75
N ALA A 181 20.19 18.54 1.53
CA ALA A 181 19.48 18.61 2.80
C ALA A 181 20.28 19.36 3.90
N HIS A 182 21.61 19.40 3.80
CA HIS A 182 22.50 20.05 4.78
C HIS A 182 23.08 21.38 4.27
N GLY A 183 22.61 21.89 3.12
CA GLY A 183 23.03 23.20 2.57
C GLY A 183 24.49 23.26 2.14
N LYS A 184 25.04 22.12 1.70
CA LYS A 184 26.42 21.99 1.19
C LYS A 184 26.40 21.69 -0.29
#